data_8ffd624977a2b5bac0e1a67c4e4c99ac
#
_entry.id   8ffd624977a2b5bac0e1a67c4e4c99ac
#
_cell.length_a   1.000
_cell.length_b   1.000
_cell.length_c   1.000
_cell.angle_alpha   90.00
_cell.angle_beta   90.00
_cell.angle_gamma   90.00
#
_symmetry.space_group_name_H-M   'P 1'
#
loop_
_entity.id
_entity.type
_entity.pdbx_description
1 polymer ?
#
loop_
_entity_poly.entity_id
_entity_poly.type
_entity_poly.pdbx_seq_one_letter_code
_entity_poly.pdbx_strand_id
1 'polypeptide(L)'
;MLGILMTLVVRHYATVRGFVAKPKSDRWHKRPTAMMGGVAIFLATIIMYALFVPPTRDSLALMGGSTFLFLVGLVDDTINIKPYQKLIGQLIGAAILVSFGLTLPITGYALVDIWITTFWIIGITNAINLLDNMDGLAAGISAIASIALGISFAVNGQMTELAFVAV
;
A
#
# COMPACT_ATOMS: atom_id res chain seq x y z
N MET A 1 11.77 -9.97 8.42
CA MET A 1 12.72 -10.88 7.73
C MET A 1 12.28 -11.18 6.29
N LEU A 2 11.02 -11.58 6.04
CA LEU A 2 10.54 -11.91 4.68
C LEU A 2 10.64 -10.71 3.72
N GLY A 3 10.28 -9.51 4.16
CA GLY A 3 10.37 -8.29 3.35
C GLY A 3 11.80 -7.99 2.85
N ILE A 4 12.80 -8.19 3.71
CA ILE A 4 14.21 -8.02 3.32
C ILE A 4 14.59 -9.05 2.24
N LEU A 5 14.20 -10.32 2.44
CA LEU A 5 14.46 -11.38 1.47
C LEU A 5 13.80 -11.08 0.11
N MET A 6 12.52 -10.70 0.13
CA MET A 6 11.79 -10.34 -1.10
C MET A 6 12.41 -9.13 -1.80
N THR A 7 12.85 -8.13 -1.04
CA THR A 7 13.53 -6.95 -1.61
C THR A 7 14.83 -7.35 -2.30
N LEU A 8 15.65 -8.23 -1.71
CA LEU A 8 16.88 -8.71 -2.33
C LEU A 8 16.60 -9.50 -3.60
N VAL A 9 15.60 -10.39 -3.59
CA VAL A 9 15.20 -11.20 -4.75
C VAL A 9 14.71 -10.31 -5.89
N VAL A 10 13.75 -9.42 -5.61
CA VAL A 10 13.17 -8.52 -6.62
C VAL A 10 14.21 -7.55 -7.16
N ARG A 11 15.08 -7.01 -6.30
CA ARG A 11 16.18 -6.14 -6.72
C ARG A 11 17.15 -6.86 -7.67
N HIS A 12 17.54 -8.10 -7.33
CA HIS A 12 18.40 -8.90 -8.20
C HIS A 12 17.76 -9.12 -9.57
N TYR A 13 16.48 -9.53 -9.57
CA TYR A 13 15.72 -9.80 -10.78
C TYR A 13 15.51 -8.54 -11.64
N ALA A 14 15.17 -7.41 -11.02
CA ALA A 14 15.01 -6.13 -11.69
C ALA A 14 16.34 -5.67 -12.35
N THR A 15 17.45 -5.84 -11.65
CA THR A 15 18.78 -5.48 -12.18
C THR A 15 19.17 -6.36 -13.38
N VAL A 16 18.96 -7.68 -13.29
CA VAL A 16 19.27 -8.63 -14.37
C VAL A 16 18.42 -8.37 -15.62
N ARG A 17 17.14 -8.01 -15.43
CA ARG A 17 16.20 -7.72 -16.53
C ARG A 17 16.27 -6.28 -17.04
N GLY A 18 17.11 -5.43 -16.45
CA GLY A 18 17.27 -4.03 -16.87
C GLY A 18 16.14 -3.11 -16.45
N PHE A 19 15.27 -3.52 -15.49
CA PHE A 19 14.27 -2.66 -14.87
C PHE A 19 14.91 -1.72 -13.84
N VAL A 20 15.74 -0.80 -14.33
CA VAL A 20 16.44 0.20 -13.53
C VAL A 20 16.06 1.60 -13.98
N ALA A 21 15.71 2.48 -13.03
CA ALA A 21 15.50 3.89 -13.31
C ALA A 21 16.85 4.54 -13.68
N LYS A 22 16.94 5.10 -14.87
CA LYS A 22 18.10 5.91 -15.26
C LYS A 22 18.08 7.22 -14.48
N PRO A 23 19.25 7.70 -14.01
CA PRO A 23 19.34 9.01 -13.37
C PRO A 23 18.82 10.11 -14.31
N LYS A 24 17.82 10.88 -13.85
CA LYS A 24 17.40 12.11 -14.52
C LYS A 24 18.03 13.29 -13.79
N SER A 25 18.30 14.40 -14.51
CA SER A 25 18.99 15.60 -13.99
C SER A 25 18.21 16.29 -12.86
N ASP A 26 16.93 16.01 -12.71
CA ASP A 26 16.00 16.58 -11.72
C ASP A 26 15.82 15.71 -10.47
N ARG A 27 16.53 14.58 -10.35
CA ARG A 27 16.47 13.68 -9.19
C ARG A 27 17.77 13.68 -8.41
N TRP A 28 17.67 13.57 -7.09
CA TRP A 28 18.81 13.54 -6.16
C TRP A 28 19.71 12.30 -6.34
N HIS A 29 19.24 11.25 -6.99
CA HIS A 29 19.97 10.01 -7.15
C HIS A 29 20.91 10.04 -8.35
N LYS A 30 22.20 9.90 -8.11
CA LYS A 30 23.26 9.82 -9.13
C LYS A 30 23.51 8.37 -9.63
N ARG A 31 22.88 7.36 -9.07
CA ARG A 31 23.07 5.93 -9.43
C ARG A 31 21.77 5.33 -9.97
N PRO A 32 21.86 4.39 -10.92
CA PRO A 32 20.71 3.61 -11.37
C PRO A 32 20.09 2.89 -10.17
N THR A 33 18.82 3.13 -9.91
CA THR A 33 18.09 2.48 -8.80
C THR A 33 17.16 1.43 -9.37
N ALA A 34 17.14 0.23 -8.78
CA ALA A 34 16.22 -0.82 -9.19
C ALA A 34 14.77 -0.34 -8.98
N MET A 35 13.98 -0.38 -10.03
CA MET A 35 12.54 -0.18 -9.96
C MET A 35 11.89 -1.42 -9.33
N MET A 36 10.61 -1.34 -8.97
CA MET A 36 9.84 -2.46 -8.41
C MET A 36 10.01 -2.75 -6.92
N GLY A 37 10.50 -1.80 -6.11
CA GLY A 37 10.49 -1.95 -4.64
C GLY A 37 9.11 -2.25 -4.08
N GLY A 38 8.07 -1.61 -4.61
CA GLY A 38 6.67 -1.87 -4.27
C GLY A 38 6.22 -3.30 -4.53
N VAL A 39 6.75 -3.96 -5.57
CA VAL A 39 6.47 -5.39 -5.86
C VAL A 39 7.02 -6.29 -4.74
N ALA A 40 8.21 -6.00 -4.23
CA ALA A 40 8.81 -6.76 -3.14
C ALA A 40 7.98 -6.66 -1.85
N ILE A 41 7.55 -5.44 -1.51
CA ILE A 41 6.70 -5.16 -0.36
C ILE A 41 5.36 -5.89 -0.53
N PHE A 42 4.72 -5.74 -1.67
CA PHE A 42 3.43 -6.37 -1.96
C PHE A 42 3.48 -7.90 -1.89
N LEU A 43 4.50 -8.54 -2.46
CA LEU A 43 4.67 -9.99 -2.38
C LEU A 43 4.90 -10.45 -0.94
N ALA A 44 5.72 -9.74 -0.17
CA ALA A 44 5.92 -10.04 1.24
C ALA A 44 4.60 -9.92 2.03
N THR A 45 3.84 -8.86 1.79
CA THR A 45 2.54 -8.61 2.43
C THR A 45 1.54 -9.71 2.09
N ILE A 46 1.37 -10.08 0.82
CA ILE A 46 0.44 -11.17 0.42
C ILE A 46 0.80 -12.48 1.10
N ILE A 47 2.07 -12.86 1.13
CA ILE A 47 2.51 -14.11 1.74
C ILE A 47 2.21 -14.11 3.24
N MET A 48 2.59 -13.05 3.93
CA MET A 48 2.35 -12.94 5.38
C MET A 48 0.85 -12.88 5.69
N TYR A 49 0.10 -12.15 4.88
CA TYR A 49 -1.35 -12.06 5.01
C TYR A 49 -2.02 -13.42 4.86
N ALA A 50 -1.65 -14.19 3.85
CA ALA A 50 -2.20 -15.52 3.62
C ALA A 50 -1.84 -16.53 4.74
N LEU A 51 -0.71 -16.32 5.44
CA LEU A 51 -0.26 -17.20 6.50
C LEU A 51 -0.86 -16.86 7.88
N PHE A 52 -1.08 -15.58 8.17
CA PHE A 52 -1.40 -15.11 9.52
C PHE A 52 -2.79 -14.48 9.67
N VAL A 53 -3.41 -14.03 8.57
CA VAL A 53 -4.72 -13.36 8.64
C VAL A 53 -5.84 -14.35 8.29
N PRO A 54 -6.83 -14.54 9.17
CA PRO A 54 -7.97 -15.41 8.88
C PRO A 54 -8.74 -14.94 7.63
N PRO A 55 -9.17 -15.87 6.76
CA PRO A 55 -9.91 -15.54 5.54
C PRO A 55 -11.39 -15.17 5.85
N THR A 56 -11.60 -14.01 6.42
CA THR A 56 -12.93 -13.43 6.64
C THR A 56 -13.36 -12.61 5.44
N ARG A 57 -14.66 -12.24 5.38
CA ARG A 57 -15.18 -11.36 4.32
C ARG A 57 -14.39 -10.03 4.27
N ASP A 58 -14.13 -9.43 5.41
CA ASP A 58 -13.45 -8.14 5.53
C ASP A 58 -11.96 -8.26 5.14
N SER A 59 -11.32 -9.36 5.56
CA SER A 59 -9.93 -9.61 5.19
C SER A 59 -9.76 -9.82 3.69
N LEU A 60 -10.65 -10.58 3.06
CA LEU A 60 -10.62 -10.78 1.61
C LEU A 60 -10.91 -9.49 0.84
N ALA A 61 -11.86 -8.67 1.32
CA ALA A 61 -12.16 -7.37 0.73
C ALA A 61 -10.96 -6.42 0.84
N LEU A 62 -10.30 -6.37 2.01
CA LEU A 62 -9.12 -5.54 2.23
C LEU A 62 -7.97 -5.97 1.31
N MET A 63 -7.70 -7.26 1.20
CA MET A 63 -6.68 -7.79 0.31
C MET A 63 -7.00 -7.50 -1.16
N GLY A 64 -8.26 -7.70 -1.58
CA GLY A 64 -8.71 -7.43 -2.95
C GLY A 64 -8.58 -5.96 -3.33
N GLY A 65 -9.06 -5.05 -2.47
CA GLY A 65 -8.94 -3.61 -2.68
C GLY A 65 -7.49 -3.12 -2.68
N SER A 66 -6.67 -3.61 -1.75
CA SER A 66 -5.23 -3.29 -1.69
C SER A 66 -4.48 -3.81 -2.92
N THR A 67 -4.82 -5.03 -3.38
CA THR A 67 -4.25 -5.59 -4.62
C THR A 67 -4.62 -4.73 -5.83
N PHE A 68 -5.87 -4.29 -5.92
CA PHE A 68 -6.30 -3.42 -7.01
C PHE A 68 -5.56 -2.09 -6.99
N LEU A 69 -5.46 -1.43 -5.83
CA LEU A 69 -4.72 -0.17 -5.67
C LEU A 69 -3.23 -0.34 -5.99
N PHE A 70 -2.62 -1.46 -5.57
CA PHE A 70 -1.25 -1.80 -5.93
C PHE A 70 -1.08 -1.91 -7.45
N LEU A 71 -2.00 -2.58 -8.15
CA LEU A 71 -1.95 -2.70 -9.61
C LEU A 71 -2.08 -1.35 -10.30
N VAL A 72 -2.93 -0.46 -9.82
CA VAL A 72 -3.02 0.93 -10.32
C VAL A 72 -1.68 1.66 -10.15
N GLY A 73 -1.04 1.54 -8.98
CA GLY A 73 0.29 2.11 -8.73
C GLY A 73 1.36 1.51 -9.63
N LEU A 74 1.37 0.19 -9.81
CA LEU A 74 2.34 -0.50 -10.67
C LEU A 74 2.21 -0.09 -12.14
N VAL A 75 0.97 0.10 -12.61
CA VAL A 75 0.70 0.62 -13.97
C VAL A 75 1.22 2.06 -14.09
N ASP A 76 0.98 2.90 -13.08
CA ASP A 76 1.49 4.28 -13.05
C ASP A 76 3.03 4.31 -13.12
N ASP A 77 3.71 3.49 -12.34
CA ASP A 77 5.18 3.40 -12.31
C ASP A 77 5.77 2.90 -13.64
N THR A 78 5.05 2.06 -14.38
CA THR A 78 5.54 1.46 -15.62
C THR A 78 5.27 2.29 -16.87
N ILE A 79 4.09 2.90 -16.99
CA ILE A 79 3.68 3.60 -18.20
C ILE A 79 3.38 5.09 -17.99
N ASN A 80 3.52 5.60 -16.77
CA ASN A 80 3.27 7.00 -16.39
C ASN A 80 1.89 7.48 -16.86
N ILE A 81 0.82 6.96 -16.26
CA ILE A 81 -0.56 7.33 -16.58
C ILE A 81 -0.86 8.78 -16.22
N LYS A 82 -1.88 9.34 -16.84
CA LYS A 82 -2.30 10.73 -16.54
C LYS A 82 -2.89 10.80 -15.12
N PRO A 83 -2.72 11.93 -14.40
CA PRO A 83 -3.22 12.07 -13.02
C PRO A 83 -4.69 11.72 -12.84
N TYR A 84 -5.55 12.08 -13.78
CA TYR A 84 -6.98 11.74 -13.70
C TYR A 84 -7.26 10.23 -13.86
N GLN A 85 -6.45 9.51 -14.63
CA GLN A 85 -6.57 8.05 -14.79
C GLN A 85 -6.19 7.33 -13.49
N LYS A 86 -5.12 7.80 -12.83
CA LYS A 86 -4.72 7.33 -11.51
C LYS A 86 -5.82 7.58 -10.48
N LEU A 87 -6.41 8.78 -10.47
CA LEU A 87 -7.52 9.13 -9.57
C LEU A 87 -8.75 8.23 -9.81
N ILE A 88 -9.12 7.98 -11.06
CA ILE A 88 -10.22 7.04 -11.38
C ILE A 88 -9.92 5.65 -10.83
N GLY A 89 -8.69 5.14 -11.03
CA GLY A 89 -8.28 3.86 -10.47
C GLY A 89 -8.40 3.82 -8.94
N GLN A 90 -7.97 4.88 -8.27
CA GLN A 90 -8.09 4.98 -6.81
C GLN A 90 -9.55 5.05 -6.34
N LEU A 91 -10.42 5.77 -7.06
CA LEU A 91 -11.86 5.80 -6.79
C LEU A 91 -12.50 4.41 -6.93
N ILE A 92 -12.14 3.66 -7.95
CA ILE A 92 -12.61 2.28 -8.13
C ILE A 92 -12.13 1.39 -6.97
N GLY A 93 -10.86 1.49 -6.58
CA GLY A 93 -10.31 0.75 -5.44
C GLY A 93 -11.02 1.08 -4.13
N ALA A 94 -11.28 2.35 -3.86
CA ALA A 94 -12.06 2.78 -2.69
C ALA A 94 -13.51 2.27 -2.76
N ALA A 95 -14.15 2.32 -3.92
CA ALA A 95 -15.50 1.81 -4.12
C ALA A 95 -15.60 0.30 -3.87
N ILE A 96 -14.59 -0.47 -4.27
CA ILE A 96 -14.51 -1.90 -3.95
C ILE A 96 -14.56 -2.09 -2.42
N LEU A 97 -13.69 -1.44 -1.66
CA LEU A 97 -13.63 -1.56 -0.21
C LEU A 97 -14.96 -1.17 0.46
N VAL A 98 -15.51 -0.03 0.07
CA VAL A 98 -16.79 0.48 0.58
C VAL A 98 -17.96 -0.47 0.26
N SER A 99 -17.98 -1.09 -0.93
CA SER A 99 -19.04 -2.04 -1.34
C SER A 99 -19.08 -3.30 -0.46
N PHE A 100 -17.95 -3.66 0.15
CA PHE A 100 -17.86 -4.75 1.12
C PHE A 100 -18.20 -4.32 2.55
N GLY A 101 -18.48 -3.03 2.78
CA GLY A 101 -18.85 -2.48 4.08
C GLY A 101 -17.67 -1.93 4.88
N LEU A 102 -16.46 -1.88 4.28
CA LEU A 102 -15.27 -1.30 4.92
C LEU A 102 -15.36 0.24 4.89
N THR A 103 -16.00 0.81 5.89
CA THR A 103 -16.17 2.25 6.05
C THR A 103 -15.70 2.70 7.44
N LEU A 104 -15.24 3.95 7.55
CA LEU A 104 -14.92 4.60 8.81
C LEU A 104 -16.22 5.13 9.45
N PRO A 105 -16.71 4.55 10.55
CA PRO A 105 -17.98 4.95 11.17
C PRO A 105 -17.78 6.18 12.07
N ILE A 106 -17.55 7.36 11.46
CA ILE A 106 -17.21 8.58 12.21
C ILE A 106 -18.45 9.37 12.58
N THR A 107 -19.41 9.51 11.63
CA THR A 107 -20.55 10.42 11.81
C THR A 107 -21.85 9.69 12.13
N GLY A 108 -21.93 8.39 11.89
CA GLY A 108 -23.15 7.60 11.99
C GLY A 108 -24.12 7.79 10.80
N TYR A 109 -23.77 8.63 9.83
CA TYR A 109 -24.51 8.81 8.58
C TYR A 109 -23.80 8.06 7.45
N ALA A 110 -24.37 6.96 6.97
CA ALA A 110 -23.72 6.05 6.02
C ALA A 110 -23.14 6.77 4.78
N LEU A 111 -23.88 7.70 4.17
CA LEU A 111 -23.40 8.44 3.01
C LEU A 111 -22.18 9.32 3.34
N VAL A 112 -22.20 9.97 4.48
CA VAL A 112 -21.07 10.83 4.92
C VAL A 112 -19.85 9.98 5.22
N ASP A 113 -20.04 8.86 5.92
CA ASP A 113 -18.97 7.93 6.26
C ASP A 113 -18.34 7.30 5.00
N ILE A 114 -19.13 7.00 3.97
CA ILE A 114 -18.64 6.56 2.64
C ILE A 114 -17.73 7.63 2.01
N TRP A 115 -18.15 8.89 1.99
CA TRP A 115 -17.36 9.99 1.42
C TRP A 115 -16.06 10.22 2.20
N ILE A 116 -16.13 10.22 3.52
CA ILE A 116 -14.94 10.34 4.39
C ILE A 116 -13.97 9.20 4.13
N THR A 117 -14.48 7.96 4.08
CA THR A 117 -13.64 6.79 3.81
C THR A 117 -12.96 6.85 2.44
N THR A 118 -13.72 7.20 1.41
CA THR A 118 -13.19 7.33 0.04
C THR A 118 -12.10 8.40 -0.01
N PHE A 119 -12.36 9.57 0.57
CA PHE A 119 -11.38 10.66 0.64
C PHE A 119 -10.12 10.25 1.42
N TRP A 120 -10.31 9.54 2.54
CA TRP A 120 -9.21 9.03 3.37
C TRP A 120 -8.32 8.05 2.60
N ILE A 121 -8.90 7.04 1.95
CA ILE A 121 -8.15 6.05 1.16
C ILE A 121 -7.34 6.74 0.06
N ILE A 122 -7.96 7.61 -0.71
CA ILE A 122 -7.29 8.34 -1.80
C ILE A 122 -6.22 9.28 -1.24
N GLY A 123 -6.54 10.00 -0.17
CA GLY A 123 -5.63 10.95 0.47
C GLY A 123 -4.37 10.27 0.99
N ILE A 124 -4.52 9.19 1.76
CA ILE A 124 -3.38 8.43 2.30
C ILE A 124 -2.57 7.79 1.19
N THR A 125 -3.21 7.18 0.18
CA THR A 125 -2.50 6.57 -0.96
C THR A 125 -1.63 7.61 -1.69
N ASN A 126 -2.15 8.80 -1.95
CA ASN A 126 -1.37 9.85 -2.60
C ASN A 126 -0.32 10.47 -1.65
N ALA A 127 -0.61 10.63 -0.37
CA ALA A 127 0.35 11.13 0.61
C ALA A 127 1.57 10.22 0.73
N ILE A 128 1.37 8.91 0.88
CA ILE A 128 2.46 7.93 0.93
C ILE A 128 3.25 7.91 -0.39
N ASN A 129 2.57 7.97 -1.54
CA ASN A 129 3.23 8.04 -2.83
C ASN A 129 4.10 9.32 -2.98
N LEU A 130 3.66 10.43 -2.42
CA LEU A 130 4.45 11.68 -2.41
C LEU A 130 5.67 11.56 -1.47
N LEU A 131 5.51 10.92 -0.31
CA LEU A 131 6.60 10.70 0.66
C LEU A 131 7.67 9.74 0.13
N ASP A 132 7.32 8.84 -0.79
CA ASP A 132 8.25 7.88 -1.40
C ASP A 132 9.27 8.53 -2.38
N ASN A 133 9.20 9.83 -2.56
CA ASN A 133 10.23 10.59 -3.28
C ASN A 133 11.55 10.77 -2.49
N MET A 134 11.56 10.46 -1.19
CA MET A 134 12.73 10.55 -0.31
C MET A 134 13.08 9.17 0.25
N ASP A 135 14.37 8.82 0.20
CA ASP A 135 14.88 7.53 0.66
C ASP A 135 14.49 7.24 2.11
N GLY A 136 13.75 6.16 2.33
CA GLY A 136 13.36 5.67 3.63
C GLY A 136 12.23 6.46 4.34
N LEU A 137 11.78 7.59 3.82
CA LEU A 137 10.77 8.42 4.48
C LEU A 137 9.41 7.74 4.53
N ALA A 138 8.92 7.25 3.40
CA ALA A 138 7.64 6.52 3.35
C ALA A 138 7.67 5.27 4.23
N ALA A 139 8.75 4.48 4.15
CA ALA A 139 8.93 3.30 4.99
C ALA A 139 9.00 3.65 6.49
N GLY A 140 9.70 4.71 6.86
CA GLY A 140 9.80 5.17 8.25
C GLY A 140 8.45 5.62 8.82
N ILE A 141 7.69 6.42 8.07
CA ILE A 141 6.35 6.88 8.49
C ILE A 141 5.38 5.70 8.59
N SER A 142 5.40 4.79 7.61
CA SER A 142 4.56 3.60 7.63
C SER A 142 4.89 2.70 8.83
N ALA A 143 6.17 2.50 9.15
CA ALA A 143 6.59 1.74 10.32
C ALA A 143 6.11 2.38 11.64
N ILE A 144 6.24 3.69 11.80
CA ILE A 144 5.75 4.40 12.99
C ILE A 144 4.24 4.25 13.12
N ALA A 145 3.49 4.44 12.04
CA ALA A 145 2.04 4.28 12.03
C ALA A 145 1.63 2.84 12.37
N SER A 146 2.29 1.84 11.78
CA SER A 146 2.03 0.43 12.06
C SER A 146 2.31 0.06 13.52
N ILE A 147 3.41 0.54 14.09
CA ILE A 147 3.74 0.32 15.50
C ILE A 147 2.66 0.95 16.40
N ALA A 148 2.27 2.19 16.14
CA ALA A 148 1.25 2.89 16.94
C ALA A 148 -0.11 2.17 16.90
N LEU A 149 -0.55 1.75 15.71
CA LEU A 149 -1.78 0.97 15.54
C LEU A 149 -1.67 -0.40 16.21
N GLY A 150 -0.53 -1.08 16.04
CA GLY A 150 -0.28 -2.38 16.66
C GLY A 150 -0.35 -2.33 18.19
N ILE A 151 0.25 -1.31 18.80
CA ILE A 151 0.12 -1.08 20.25
C ILE A 151 -1.34 -0.85 20.64
N SER A 152 -2.07 -0.01 19.90
CA SER A 152 -3.47 0.26 20.15
C SER A 152 -4.32 -1.02 20.08
N PHE A 153 -4.17 -1.82 19.05
CA PHE A 153 -4.91 -3.08 18.88
C PHE A 153 -4.55 -4.11 19.95
N ALA A 154 -3.28 -4.22 20.31
CA ALA A 154 -2.83 -5.12 21.37
C ALA A 154 -3.43 -4.76 22.73
N VAL A 155 -3.42 -3.47 23.10
CA VAL A 155 -4.00 -2.97 24.37
C VAL A 155 -5.51 -3.18 24.42
N ASN A 156 -6.21 -3.04 23.28
CA ASN A 156 -7.66 -3.25 23.19
C ASN A 156 -8.07 -4.71 22.95
N GLY A 157 -7.13 -5.66 22.89
CA GLY A 157 -7.40 -7.08 22.66
C GLY A 157 -7.91 -7.41 21.25
N GLN A 158 -7.72 -6.52 20.29
CA GLN A 158 -8.15 -6.64 18.91
C GLN A 158 -7.13 -7.47 18.10
N MET A 159 -7.12 -8.79 18.31
CA MET A 159 -6.07 -9.67 17.75
C MET A 159 -6.15 -9.84 16.24
N THR A 160 -7.34 -9.73 15.65
CA THR A 160 -7.50 -9.78 14.18
C THR A 160 -6.89 -8.56 13.53
N GLU A 161 -7.19 -7.36 14.06
CA GLU A 161 -6.68 -6.08 13.59
C GLU A 161 -5.17 -5.97 13.82
N LEU A 162 -4.69 -6.50 14.95
CA LEU A 162 -3.25 -6.61 15.21
C LEU A 162 -2.55 -7.47 14.15
N ALA A 163 -3.16 -8.59 13.74
CA ALA A 163 -2.61 -9.43 12.69
C ALA A 163 -2.49 -8.67 11.35
N PHE A 164 -3.47 -7.82 11.00
CA PHE A 164 -3.40 -6.99 9.79
C PHE A 164 -2.22 -6.03 9.79
N VAL A 165 -1.89 -5.46 10.94
CA VAL A 165 -0.83 -4.45 11.06
C VAL A 165 0.55 -5.09 11.21
N ALA A 166 0.61 -6.33 11.73
CA ALA A 166 1.87 -7.06 11.93
C ALA A 166 2.44 -7.68 10.62
N VAL A 167 1.64 -7.73 9.57
CA VAL A 167 2.01 -8.25 8.24
C VAL A 167 2.77 -7.22 7.42
#